data_17ffbf2805fd79c3b1bd69ffb505027f
#
_entry.id   17ffbf2805fd79c3b1bd69ffb505027f
#
_cell.length_a   1.000
_cell.length_b   1.000
_cell.length_c   1.000
_cell.angle_alpha   90.00
_cell.angle_beta   90.00
_cell.angle_gamma   90.00
#
_symmetry.space_group_name_H-M   'P 1'
#
loop_
_entity.id
_entity.type
_entity.pdbx_description
1 polymer ?
#
loop_
_entity_poly.entity_id
_entity_poly.type
_entity_poly.pdbx_seq_one_letter_code
_entity_poly.pdbx_strand_id
1 'polypeptide(L)'
;RLISAFSDFTNKIKSGGTLFLEENIDKSVVNRDDISVLKYGLSISSECKGIDISPDKNTMKFQVECNGETFADLRLNMGGEYNVMNAVASISVANLLDVNSSKIIDGINTFKGIKRRFEIHISSDNLVFIDDYAHHPKEVTESINAVKQMYPERKITVVFQPHLYSRTKDF
;
A
#
# COMPACT_ATOMS: atom_id res chain seq x y z
N ARG A 1 -11.82 15.94 15.48
CA ARG A 1 -12.39 14.64 15.89
C ARG A 1 -11.59 13.46 15.33
N LEU A 2 -11.26 13.42 14.03
CA LEU A 2 -10.47 12.34 13.42
C LEU A 2 -9.03 12.32 13.95
N ILE A 3 -8.34 13.46 13.94
CA ILE A 3 -6.98 13.61 14.46
C ILE A 3 -6.90 13.16 15.92
N SER A 4 -7.86 13.57 16.77
CA SER A 4 -7.94 13.13 18.16
C SER A 4 -8.03 11.61 18.29
N ALA A 5 -8.85 10.95 17.46
CA ALA A 5 -8.97 9.49 17.49
C ALA A 5 -7.66 8.79 17.11
N PHE A 6 -6.91 9.34 16.13
CA PHE A 6 -5.58 8.82 15.79
C PHE A 6 -4.56 9.07 16.89
N SER A 7 -4.58 10.24 17.55
CA SER A 7 -3.74 10.50 18.74
C SER A 7 -4.05 9.51 19.87
N ASP A 8 -5.34 9.25 20.15
CA ASP A 8 -5.74 8.27 21.17
C ASP A 8 -5.26 6.86 20.82
N PHE A 9 -5.22 6.52 19.52
CA PHE A 9 -4.67 5.25 19.05
C PHE A 9 -3.15 5.19 19.26
N THR A 10 -2.40 6.24 18.91
CA THR A 10 -0.94 6.27 19.12
C THR A 10 -0.57 6.19 20.60
N ASN A 11 -1.41 6.71 21.50
CA ASN A 11 -1.21 6.62 22.94
C ASN A 11 -1.28 5.18 23.50
N LYS A 12 -1.78 4.21 22.72
CA LYS A 12 -1.79 2.80 23.10
C LYS A 12 -0.47 2.07 22.84
N ILE A 13 0.46 2.69 22.12
CA ILE A 13 1.77 2.12 21.87
C ILE A 13 2.54 2.13 23.21
N LYS A 14 3.17 1.02 23.56
CA LYS A 14 4.02 0.94 24.76
C LYS A 14 5.21 1.88 24.63
N SER A 15 5.69 2.40 25.77
CA SER A 15 6.93 3.18 25.82
C SER A 15 8.08 2.39 25.19
N GLY A 16 8.92 3.04 24.39
CA GLY A 16 9.97 2.41 23.59
C GLY A 16 9.49 1.70 22.33
N GLY A 17 8.17 1.70 22.06
CA GLY A 17 7.62 1.11 20.83
C GLY A 17 7.87 1.98 19.59
N THR A 18 7.58 1.43 18.42
CA THR A 18 7.73 2.11 17.13
C THR A 18 6.40 2.27 16.42
N LEU A 19 6.14 3.45 15.91
CA LEU A 19 5.05 3.77 15.00
C LEU A 19 5.61 3.92 13.57
N PHE A 20 5.10 3.16 12.63
CA PHE A 20 5.29 3.44 11.22
C PHE A 20 4.16 4.35 10.74
N LEU A 21 4.52 5.54 10.25
CA LEU A 21 3.60 6.57 9.81
C LEU A 21 3.72 6.77 8.29
N GLU A 22 2.60 6.69 7.59
CA GLU A 22 2.58 6.98 6.15
C GLU A 22 3.04 8.42 5.90
N GLU A 23 3.82 8.64 4.84
CA GLU A 23 4.57 9.89 4.60
C GLU A 23 3.70 11.15 4.55
N ASN A 24 2.47 11.05 4.07
CA ASN A 24 1.54 12.18 3.95
C ASN A 24 0.76 12.45 5.25
N ILE A 25 0.89 11.59 6.26
CA ILE A 25 0.25 11.82 7.55
C ILE A 25 1.11 12.78 8.38
N ASP A 26 0.47 13.84 8.88
CA ASP A 26 1.12 14.83 9.71
C ASP A 26 1.54 14.21 11.05
N LYS A 27 2.77 14.49 11.48
CA LYS A 27 3.30 14.04 12.79
C LYS A 27 2.51 14.57 13.98
N SER A 28 1.67 15.60 13.81
CA SER A 28 0.81 16.15 14.88
C SER A 28 -0.19 15.14 15.46
N VAL A 29 -0.40 14.00 14.79
CA VAL A 29 -1.17 12.88 15.37
C VAL A 29 -0.44 12.18 16.52
N VAL A 30 0.86 12.45 16.71
CA VAL A 30 1.71 11.86 17.77
C VAL A 30 2.06 12.94 18.80
N ASN A 31 1.50 12.84 20.00
CA ASN A 31 1.68 13.80 21.08
C ASN A 31 2.55 13.25 22.22
N ARG A 32 3.56 12.46 21.87
CA ARG A 32 4.46 11.82 22.84
C ARG A 32 5.85 11.63 22.23
N ASP A 33 6.87 11.60 23.08
CA ASP A 33 8.30 11.52 22.73
C ASP A 33 8.98 10.21 23.17
N ASP A 34 8.24 9.34 23.85
CA ASP A 34 8.76 8.08 24.38
C ASP A 34 8.58 6.89 23.39
N ILE A 35 8.26 7.17 22.14
CA ILE A 35 8.17 6.19 21.03
C ILE A 35 8.98 6.68 19.83
N SER A 36 9.47 5.73 19.03
CA SER A 36 10.07 6.03 17.72
C SER A 36 9.00 6.21 16.65
N VAL A 37 9.15 7.21 15.79
CA VAL A 37 8.26 7.43 14.65
C VAL A 37 9.09 7.34 13.37
N LEU A 38 8.83 6.34 12.54
CA LEU A 38 9.49 6.11 11.27
C LEU A 38 8.47 6.35 10.13
N LYS A 39 8.83 7.15 9.14
CA LYS A 39 7.98 7.36 7.97
C LYS A 39 8.24 6.29 6.91
N TYR A 40 7.16 5.83 6.30
CA TYR A 40 7.23 4.98 5.11
C TYR A 40 6.39 5.58 3.98
N GLY A 41 6.77 5.30 2.75
CA GLY A 41 6.06 5.81 1.59
C GLY A 41 6.81 5.58 0.29
N LEU A 42 6.57 6.45 -0.68
CA LEU A 42 7.21 6.45 -2.00
C LEU A 42 8.09 7.69 -2.21
N SER A 43 8.11 8.61 -1.26
CA SER A 43 8.93 9.82 -1.29
C SER A 43 10.35 9.54 -0.82
N ILE A 44 11.30 10.27 -1.37
CA ILE A 44 12.74 10.21 -1.00
C ILE A 44 12.99 10.60 0.47
N SER A 45 12.05 11.31 1.09
CA SER A 45 12.15 11.75 2.48
C SER A 45 11.72 10.72 3.52
N SER A 46 11.21 9.57 3.09
CA SER A 46 10.79 8.49 3.98
C SER A 46 11.97 7.62 4.39
N GLU A 47 12.00 7.17 5.66
CA GLU A 47 13.02 6.25 6.16
C GLU A 47 12.96 4.89 5.47
N CYS A 48 11.75 4.43 5.17
CA CYS A 48 11.52 3.27 4.31
C CYS A 48 10.72 3.70 3.08
N LYS A 49 11.25 3.50 1.89
CA LYS A 49 10.64 4.00 0.66
C LYS A 49 10.66 2.98 -0.47
N GLY A 50 9.57 2.96 -1.23
CA GLY A 50 9.49 2.24 -2.51
C GLY A 50 10.13 3.07 -3.63
N ILE A 51 10.98 2.44 -4.43
CA ILE A 51 11.65 3.06 -5.58
C ILE A 51 11.56 2.16 -6.81
N ASP A 52 11.86 2.69 -7.98
CA ASP A 52 11.87 1.99 -9.28
C ASP A 52 10.56 1.23 -9.56
N ILE A 53 9.44 1.86 -9.21
CA ILE A 53 8.11 1.26 -9.30
C ILE A 53 7.64 1.26 -10.74
N SER A 54 7.30 0.08 -11.25
CA SER A 54 6.77 -0.07 -12.61
C SER A 54 5.83 -1.27 -12.71
N PRO A 55 4.79 -1.20 -13.56
CA PRO A 55 3.97 -2.36 -13.86
C PRO A 55 4.75 -3.36 -14.75
N ASP A 56 4.54 -4.65 -14.47
CA ASP A 56 5.02 -5.74 -15.33
C ASP A 56 3.90 -6.77 -15.49
N LYS A 57 3.16 -6.69 -16.59
CA LYS A 57 1.95 -7.49 -16.84
C LYS A 57 0.93 -7.33 -15.71
N ASN A 58 0.72 -8.39 -14.92
CA ASN A 58 -0.24 -8.42 -13.82
C ASN A 58 0.39 -8.14 -12.45
N THR A 59 1.64 -7.72 -12.41
CA THR A 59 2.41 -7.48 -11.18
C THR A 59 2.96 -6.06 -11.16
N MET A 60 3.34 -5.60 -9.98
CA MET A 60 4.17 -4.41 -9.80
C MET A 60 5.60 -4.84 -9.47
N LYS A 61 6.58 -4.32 -10.21
CA LYS A 61 8.01 -4.41 -9.88
C LYS A 61 8.43 -3.19 -9.10
N PHE A 62 9.26 -3.36 -8.11
CA PHE A 62 9.79 -2.25 -7.32
C PHE A 62 11.00 -2.71 -6.49
N GLN A 63 11.64 -1.75 -5.84
CA GLN A 63 12.63 -1.97 -4.81
C GLN A 63 12.21 -1.21 -3.55
N VAL A 64 12.76 -1.58 -2.40
CA VAL A 64 12.56 -0.85 -1.16
C VAL A 64 13.90 -0.55 -0.53
N GLU A 65 14.15 0.71 -0.22
CA GLU A 65 15.24 1.13 0.64
C GLU A 65 14.70 1.38 2.05
N CYS A 66 15.26 0.76 3.05
CA CYS A 66 14.81 0.87 4.43
C CYS A 66 15.99 0.73 5.39
N ASN A 67 16.24 1.74 6.22
CA ASN A 67 17.31 1.74 7.24
C ASN A 67 18.70 1.37 6.67
N GLY A 68 19.03 1.81 5.46
CA GLY A 68 20.32 1.55 4.81
C GLY A 68 20.43 0.18 4.13
N GLU A 69 19.38 -0.61 4.15
CA GLU A 69 19.27 -1.86 3.42
C GLU A 69 18.40 -1.70 2.17
N THR A 70 18.75 -2.42 1.09
CA THR A 70 17.98 -2.42 -0.16
C THR A 70 17.41 -3.80 -0.42
N PHE A 71 16.08 -3.88 -0.52
CA PHE A 71 15.33 -5.05 -0.94
C PHE A 71 15.05 -4.91 -2.44
N ALA A 72 15.83 -5.60 -3.27
CA ALA A 72 15.72 -5.55 -4.71
C ALA A 72 14.85 -6.68 -5.29
N ASP A 73 14.50 -6.55 -6.59
CA ASP A 73 13.77 -7.56 -7.37
C ASP A 73 12.41 -7.97 -6.76
N LEU A 74 11.74 -7.02 -6.10
CA LEU A 74 10.43 -7.26 -5.54
C LEU A 74 9.35 -7.27 -6.63
N ARG A 75 8.43 -8.23 -6.52
CA ARG A 75 7.26 -8.39 -7.38
C ARG A 75 6.02 -8.61 -6.55
N LEU A 76 5.08 -7.69 -6.64
CA LEU A 76 3.80 -7.81 -5.97
C LEU A 76 2.72 -8.24 -6.97
N ASN A 77 2.00 -9.33 -6.67
CA ASN A 77 0.91 -9.84 -7.50
C ASN A 77 -0.39 -9.06 -7.32
N MET A 78 -0.29 -7.75 -7.21
CA MET A 78 -1.39 -6.79 -7.11
C MET A 78 -0.99 -5.52 -7.83
N GLY A 79 -1.94 -4.87 -8.50
CA GLY A 79 -1.69 -3.61 -9.20
C GLY A 79 -1.78 -2.39 -8.29
N GLY A 80 -1.15 -1.29 -8.73
CA GLY A 80 -1.26 0.03 -8.13
C GLY A 80 -0.21 0.35 -7.08
N GLU A 81 0.23 1.60 -7.09
CA GLU A 81 1.24 2.12 -6.17
C GLU A 81 0.79 2.08 -4.70
N TYR A 82 -0.52 2.20 -4.45
CA TYR A 82 -1.07 2.06 -3.09
C TYR A 82 -0.84 0.66 -2.50
N ASN A 83 -0.83 -0.40 -3.33
CA ASN A 83 -0.48 -1.75 -2.89
C ASN A 83 1.03 -1.90 -2.71
N VAL A 84 1.85 -1.23 -3.52
CA VAL A 84 3.29 -1.14 -3.29
C VAL A 84 3.57 -0.44 -1.95
N MET A 85 2.88 0.66 -1.64
CA MET A 85 3.01 1.36 -0.36
C MET A 85 2.64 0.46 0.84
N ASN A 86 1.61 -0.37 0.71
CA ASN A 86 1.26 -1.39 1.72
C ASN A 86 2.37 -2.44 1.89
N ALA A 87 3.03 -2.84 0.79
CA ALA A 87 4.18 -3.74 0.84
C ALA A 87 5.39 -3.07 1.51
N VAL A 88 5.66 -1.79 1.22
CA VAL A 88 6.70 -1.01 1.91
C VAL A 88 6.46 -0.99 3.42
N ALA A 89 5.22 -0.74 3.87
CA ALA A 89 4.87 -0.80 5.29
C ALA A 89 5.17 -2.17 5.91
N SER A 90 4.82 -3.25 5.21
CA SER A 90 5.06 -4.63 5.67
C SER A 90 6.56 -4.95 5.76
N ILE A 91 7.33 -4.54 4.75
CA ILE A 91 8.79 -4.68 4.73
C ILE A 91 9.44 -3.89 5.87
N SER A 92 8.97 -2.66 6.11
CA SER A 92 9.47 -1.79 7.19
C SER A 92 9.33 -2.45 8.56
N VAL A 93 8.18 -3.05 8.82
CA VAL A 93 7.94 -3.79 10.08
C VAL A 93 8.80 -5.04 10.16
N ALA A 94 8.89 -5.82 9.09
CA ALA A 94 9.70 -7.04 9.07
C ALA A 94 11.20 -6.75 9.24
N ASN A 95 11.70 -5.66 8.62
CA ASN A 95 13.07 -5.19 8.77
C ASN A 95 13.36 -4.75 10.21
N LEU A 96 12.45 -4.01 10.84
CA LEU A 96 12.59 -3.62 12.26
C LEU A 96 12.64 -4.84 13.20
N LEU A 97 11.99 -5.93 12.83
CA LEU A 97 11.96 -7.17 13.61
C LEU A 97 13.11 -8.14 13.24
N ASP A 98 14.13 -7.67 12.54
CA ASP A 98 15.30 -8.44 12.11
C ASP A 98 14.95 -9.73 11.33
N VAL A 99 13.83 -9.71 10.58
CA VAL A 99 13.50 -10.81 9.69
C VAL A 99 14.52 -10.84 8.54
N ASN A 100 15.05 -12.00 8.27
CA ASN A 100 16.06 -12.18 7.22
C ASN A 100 15.55 -11.66 5.85
N SER A 101 16.38 -10.86 5.17
CA SER A 101 16.02 -10.15 3.93
C SER A 101 15.54 -11.10 2.83
N SER A 102 16.15 -12.30 2.70
CA SER A 102 15.67 -13.28 1.70
C SER A 102 14.25 -13.75 1.99
N LYS A 103 13.88 -13.92 3.26
CA LYS A 103 12.50 -14.28 3.65
C LYS A 103 11.50 -13.16 3.43
N ILE A 104 11.92 -11.91 3.60
CA ILE A 104 11.10 -10.74 3.29
C ILE A 104 10.82 -10.70 1.79
N ILE A 105 11.85 -10.81 0.95
CA ILE A 105 11.74 -10.84 -0.50
C ILE A 105 10.86 -12.01 -0.96
N ASP A 106 11.11 -13.21 -0.47
CA ASP A 106 10.30 -14.39 -0.79
C ASP A 106 8.83 -14.21 -0.39
N GLY A 107 8.58 -13.63 0.80
CA GLY A 107 7.24 -13.35 1.30
C GLY A 107 6.47 -12.41 0.37
N ILE A 108 7.09 -11.33 -0.09
CA ILE A 108 6.46 -10.40 -1.04
C ILE A 108 6.24 -11.06 -2.40
N ASN A 109 7.26 -11.73 -2.94
CA ASN A 109 7.22 -12.31 -4.29
C ASN A 109 6.24 -13.49 -4.41
N THR A 110 6.01 -14.22 -3.32
CA THR A 110 5.06 -15.34 -3.27
C THR A 110 3.66 -14.96 -2.79
N PHE A 111 3.46 -13.71 -2.33
CA PHE A 111 2.17 -13.23 -1.87
C PHE A 111 1.16 -13.21 -3.03
N LYS A 112 0.03 -13.89 -2.83
CA LYS A 112 -0.99 -14.08 -3.88
C LYS A 112 -2.09 -13.01 -3.89
N GLY A 113 -1.94 -11.97 -3.07
CA GLY A 113 -2.94 -10.92 -2.92
C GLY A 113 -4.04 -11.27 -1.90
N ILE A 114 -5.02 -10.41 -1.84
CA ILE A 114 -6.19 -10.49 -0.95
C ILE A 114 -7.44 -10.52 -1.82
N LYS A 115 -8.39 -11.38 -1.49
CA LYS A 115 -9.69 -11.41 -2.18
C LYS A 115 -10.35 -10.04 -2.21
N ARG A 116 -10.84 -9.65 -3.38
CA ARG A 116 -11.49 -8.37 -3.62
C ARG A 116 -10.61 -7.14 -3.31
N ARG A 117 -9.30 -7.25 -3.45
CA ARG A 117 -8.34 -6.16 -3.38
C ARG A 117 -7.45 -6.23 -4.61
N PHE A 118 -7.85 -5.53 -5.68
CA PHE A 118 -7.25 -5.62 -7.00
C PHE A 118 -7.06 -7.07 -7.46
N GLU A 119 -8.07 -7.91 -7.21
CA GLU A 119 -8.02 -9.35 -7.50
C GLU A 119 -8.23 -9.60 -9.00
N ILE A 120 -7.23 -10.15 -9.66
CA ILE A 120 -7.29 -10.46 -11.09
C ILE A 120 -7.89 -11.85 -11.27
N HIS A 121 -9.15 -11.93 -11.70
CA HIS A 121 -9.84 -13.19 -11.95
C HIS A 121 -9.59 -13.75 -13.35
N ILE A 122 -9.46 -12.86 -14.35
CA ILE A 122 -9.19 -13.23 -15.74
C ILE A 122 -8.06 -12.35 -16.24
N SER A 123 -7.07 -12.97 -16.89
CA SER A 123 -6.00 -12.28 -17.58
C SER A 123 -5.72 -12.97 -18.90
N SER A 124 -6.15 -12.35 -20.00
CA SER A 124 -5.91 -12.82 -21.37
C SER A 124 -5.61 -11.64 -22.29
N ASP A 125 -5.23 -11.93 -23.52
CA ASP A 125 -4.95 -10.90 -24.51
C ASP A 125 -6.17 -10.02 -24.82
N ASN A 126 -7.38 -10.57 -24.71
CA ASN A 126 -8.62 -9.87 -25.05
C ASN A 126 -9.36 -9.31 -23.84
N LEU A 127 -9.18 -9.86 -22.66
CA LEU A 127 -9.95 -9.51 -21.46
C LEU A 127 -9.09 -9.62 -20.20
N VAL A 128 -9.14 -8.57 -19.39
CA VAL A 128 -8.71 -8.61 -17.99
C VAL A 128 -9.92 -8.27 -17.13
N PHE A 129 -10.22 -9.12 -16.16
CA PHE A 129 -11.28 -8.89 -15.18
C PHE A 129 -10.69 -8.78 -13.78
N ILE A 130 -10.91 -7.61 -13.16
CA ILE A 130 -10.39 -7.27 -11.85
C ILE A 130 -11.56 -6.98 -10.92
N ASP A 131 -11.56 -7.56 -9.72
CA ASP A 131 -12.50 -7.26 -8.63
C ASP A 131 -11.77 -6.49 -7.52
N ASP A 132 -12.34 -5.35 -7.14
CA ASP A 132 -11.83 -4.52 -6.05
C ASP A 132 -12.98 -4.08 -5.14
N TYR A 133 -12.77 -4.13 -3.84
CA TYR A 133 -13.76 -3.68 -2.85
C TYR A 133 -13.79 -2.15 -2.66
N ALA A 134 -13.12 -1.43 -3.53
CA ALA A 134 -13.06 0.04 -3.51
C ALA A 134 -14.47 0.63 -3.49
N HIS A 135 -14.79 1.42 -2.48
CA HIS A 135 -16.11 2.03 -2.29
C HIS A 135 -16.04 3.50 -1.84
N HIS A 136 -14.88 3.94 -1.34
CA HIS A 136 -14.60 5.34 -1.08
C HIS A 136 -14.11 6.02 -2.37
N PRO A 137 -14.46 7.30 -2.67
CA PRO A 137 -14.04 7.97 -3.91
C PRO A 137 -12.54 7.87 -4.19
N LYS A 138 -11.70 8.07 -3.17
CA LYS A 138 -10.25 7.94 -3.30
C LYS A 138 -9.85 6.51 -3.67
N GLU A 139 -10.40 5.48 -3.04
CA GLU A 139 -10.11 4.08 -3.35
C GLU A 139 -10.50 3.73 -4.79
N VAL A 140 -11.69 4.18 -5.25
CA VAL A 140 -12.15 3.97 -6.62
C VAL A 140 -11.21 4.65 -7.62
N THR A 141 -10.80 5.89 -7.32
CA THR A 141 -9.84 6.63 -8.16
C THR A 141 -8.51 5.92 -8.26
N GLU A 142 -7.95 5.49 -7.14
CA GLU A 142 -6.66 4.78 -7.10
C GLU A 142 -6.73 3.44 -7.84
N SER A 143 -7.82 2.69 -7.67
CA SER A 143 -8.03 1.41 -8.39
C SER A 143 -8.12 1.63 -9.90
N ILE A 144 -8.87 2.63 -10.37
CA ILE A 144 -8.96 2.97 -11.80
C ILE A 144 -7.61 3.43 -12.36
N ASN A 145 -6.87 4.25 -11.61
CA ASN A 145 -5.55 4.71 -12.03
C ASN A 145 -4.55 3.55 -12.12
N ALA A 146 -4.60 2.62 -11.17
CA ALA A 146 -3.79 1.42 -11.22
C ALA A 146 -4.07 0.57 -12.48
N VAL A 147 -5.35 0.40 -12.82
CA VAL A 147 -5.73 -0.30 -14.07
C VAL A 147 -5.22 0.44 -15.31
N LYS A 148 -5.32 1.78 -15.36
CA LYS A 148 -4.79 2.58 -16.47
C LYS A 148 -3.27 2.46 -16.60
N GLN A 149 -2.55 2.44 -15.49
CA GLN A 149 -1.11 2.30 -15.45
C GLN A 149 -0.67 0.91 -15.95
N MET A 150 -1.37 -0.13 -15.54
CA MET A 150 -1.03 -1.51 -15.92
C MET A 150 -1.43 -1.87 -17.36
N TYR A 151 -2.50 -1.25 -17.87
CA TYR A 151 -3.08 -1.56 -19.17
C TYR A 151 -3.38 -0.29 -19.98
N PRO A 152 -2.36 0.52 -20.32
CA PRO A 152 -2.55 1.87 -20.90
C PRO A 152 -3.29 1.85 -22.23
N GLU A 153 -3.13 0.79 -23.01
CA GLU A 153 -3.72 0.67 -24.37
C GLU A 153 -5.10 0.02 -24.36
N ARG A 154 -5.62 -0.36 -23.20
CA ARG A 154 -6.91 -1.07 -23.13
C ARG A 154 -8.07 -0.15 -22.81
N LYS A 155 -9.22 -0.44 -23.44
CA LYS A 155 -10.49 0.17 -23.05
C LYS A 155 -10.89 -0.34 -21.66
N ILE A 156 -11.20 0.58 -20.75
CA ILE A 156 -11.63 0.27 -19.40
C ILE A 156 -13.14 0.43 -19.30
N THR A 157 -13.80 -0.59 -18.77
CA THR A 157 -15.20 -0.55 -18.37
C THR A 157 -15.27 -0.75 -16.86
N VAL A 158 -15.88 0.18 -16.13
CA VAL A 158 -16.04 0.11 -14.68
C VAL A 158 -17.49 -0.22 -14.35
N VAL A 159 -17.69 -1.24 -13.52
CA VAL A 159 -18.98 -1.54 -12.90
C VAL A 159 -18.85 -1.23 -11.42
N PHE A 160 -19.64 -0.26 -10.94
CA PHE A 160 -19.56 0.21 -9.55
C PHE A 160 -20.88 -0.03 -8.82
N GLN A 161 -20.78 -0.63 -7.64
CA GLN A 161 -21.91 -0.76 -6.72
C GLN A 161 -21.63 0.02 -5.45
N PRO A 162 -22.40 1.09 -5.15
CA PRO A 162 -22.26 1.84 -3.90
C PRO A 162 -22.48 0.93 -2.69
N HIS A 163 -21.66 1.10 -1.65
CA HIS A 163 -21.71 0.24 -0.46
C HIS A 163 -22.90 0.57 0.46
N LEU A 164 -23.10 1.85 0.78
CA LEU A 164 -24.19 2.33 1.65
C LEU A 164 -24.73 3.67 1.13
N TYR A 165 -26.04 3.86 1.16
CA TYR A 165 -26.70 5.11 0.75
C TYR A 165 -26.19 6.33 1.53
N SER A 166 -26.00 6.20 2.86
CA SER A 166 -25.49 7.28 3.70
C SER A 166 -24.10 7.72 3.27
N ARG A 167 -23.18 6.78 3.05
CA ARG A 167 -21.81 7.10 2.60
C ARG A 167 -21.78 7.69 1.20
N THR A 168 -22.63 7.20 0.28
CA THR A 168 -22.68 7.72 -1.09
C THR A 168 -23.26 9.15 -1.14
N LYS A 169 -24.12 9.50 -0.17
CA LYS A 169 -24.68 10.86 -0.07
C LYS A 169 -23.67 11.87 0.48
N ASP A 170 -22.73 11.43 1.31
CA ASP A 170 -21.75 12.30 2.00
C ASP A 170 -20.52 12.61 1.13
N PHE A 171 -20.43 12.00 -0.07
CA PHE A 171 -19.38 12.20 -1.09
C PHE A 171 -19.94 12.75 -2.39
#